data_71a458764cc35b93ab122aa9bfe8e5e1
#
_entry.id   71a458764cc35b93ab122aa9bfe8e5e1
#
_cell.length_a   1.000
_cell.length_b   1.000
_cell.length_c   1.000
_cell.angle_alpha   90.00
_cell.angle_beta   90.00
_cell.angle_gamma   90.00
#
_symmetry.space_group_name_H-M   'P 1'
#
loop_
_entity.id
_entity.type
_entity.pdbx_description
1 polymer ?
#
loop_
_entity_poly.entity_id
_entity_poly.type
_entity_poly.pdbx_seq_one_letter_code
_entity_poly.pdbx_strand_id
1 'polypeptide(L)'
;MEPVNCSADFANGKCRIIGPVQFQQGSQAVAAAATGLKTEDVTVETTFLGGGFGRKLELDFVRQAAEISKAAGMPVKLLWTKEDDITHDFYRPMSVHHMDATLTADGKLSTLKAKMVSQSVTARAFPVFVKDGNDPFMTEGSANLTYDIPNLEVRNVIEDAGIRVGYWRSVSNTLNAFAVESFMDEAAKAAGKDPVAFRLAALNKEPRATAVLKLAVQKSGYKPNSKHFGVAQMECYGTYSACVIELDPVAASTKVKKITFVSDCGIAVHPDQAKAQLTGGILYGLGAALYDEITIEAGRVQQNNFNDYPSIRMNQAPVVEVHLVPSQEKPGGLGEVGVPLVAPALVNAIAATTGHRIRELPIKV
;
A
#
# COMPACT_ATOMS: atom_id res chain seq x y z
N MET A 1 3.78 -10.68 -10.46
CA MET A 1 4.64 -9.56 -10.95
C MET A 1 5.72 -10.15 -11.87
N GLU A 2 5.95 -9.50 -12.97
CA GLU A 2 7.03 -9.83 -13.90
C GLU A 2 8.40 -9.55 -13.24
N PRO A 3 9.42 -10.45 -13.37
CA PRO A 3 10.78 -10.16 -12.93
C PRO A 3 11.35 -8.91 -13.60
N VAL A 4 12.25 -8.20 -12.93
CA VAL A 4 12.84 -7.00 -13.52
C VAL A 4 13.65 -7.36 -14.76
N ASN A 5 13.48 -6.57 -15.82
CA ASN A 5 14.13 -6.80 -17.10
C ASN A 5 14.30 -5.48 -17.85
N CYS A 6 15.30 -5.41 -18.71
CA CYS A 6 15.58 -4.26 -19.55
C CYS A 6 16.47 -4.67 -20.71
N SER A 7 16.20 -4.18 -21.91
CA SER A 7 17.12 -4.24 -23.03
C SER A 7 17.84 -2.90 -23.19
N ALA A 8 19.13 -2.95 -23.48
CA ALA A 8 19.93 -1.78 -23.78
C ALA A 8 20.76 -2.00 -25.05
N ASP A 9 20.88 -0.96 -25.85
CA ASP A 9 21.73 -0.93 -27.04
C ASP A 9 22.59 0.33 -26.99
N PHE A 10 23.87 0.16 -26.67
CA PHE A 10 24.84 1.23 -26.67
C PHE A 10 25.70 1.16 -27.92
N ALA A 11 25.44 2.05 -28.86
CA ALA A 11 26.18 2.10 -30.14
C ALA A 11 26.28 3.54 -30.67
N ASN A 12 27.37 3.85 -31.36
CA ASN A 12 27.58 5.11 -32.10
C ASN A 12 27.34 6.38 -31.26
N GLY A 13 27.75 6.36 -29.98
CA GLY A 13 27.57 7.50 -29.06
C GLY A 13 26.12 7.72 -28.60
N LYS A 14 25.27 6.74 -28.74
CA LYS A 14 23.86 6.74 -28.28
C LYS A 14 23.55 5.52 -27.45
N CYS A 15 22.51 5.62 -26.63
CA CYS A 15 21.99 4.49 -25.86
C CYS A 15 20.45 4.40 -26.00
N ARG A 16 19.97 3.24 -26.40
CA ARG A 16 18.53 2.95 -26.48
C ARG A 16 18.17 1.97 -25.37
N ILE A 17 17.21 2.34 -24.53
CA ILE A 17 16.64 1.54 -23.46
C ILE A 17 15.25 1.09 -23.88
N ILE A 18 14.95 -0.20 -23.76
CA ILE A 18 13.62 -0.77 -24.02
C ILE A 18 13.25 -1.62 -22.81
N GLY A 19 12.18 -1.24 -22.09
CA GLY A 19 11.78 -1.99 -20.92
C GLY A 19 10.54 -1.48 -20.21
N PRO A 20 10.00 -2.31 -19.28
CA PRO A 20 8.79 -2.00 -18.54
C PRO A 20 9.10 -1.13 -17.32
N VAL A 21 9.40 0.15 -17.54
CA VAL A 21 9.79 1.12 -16.50
C VAL A 21 8.60 1.97 -16.03
N GLN A 22 8.59 2.38 -14.76
CA GLN A 22 7.60 3.29 -14.20
C GLN A 22 8.07 4.76 -14.17
N PHE A 23 9.35 5.01 -14.47
CA PHE A 23 9.96 6.34 -14.41
C PHE A 23 10.89 6.57 -15.62
N GLN A 24 10.34 7.03 -16.73
CA GLN A 24 11.03 7.18 -18.00
C GLN A 24 12.17 8.21 -17.94
N GLN A 25 11.93 9.39 -17.40
CA GLN A 25 12.94 10.44 -17.28
C GLN A 25 14.11 10.01 -16.37
N GLY A 26 13.79 9.34 -15.27
CA GLY A 26 14.81 8.77 -14.39
C GLY A 26 15.62 7.68 -15.09
N SER A 27 14.97 6.82 -15.89
CA SER A 27 15.62 5.79 -16.69
C SER A 27 16.58 6.39 -17.71
N GLN A 28 16.19 7.46 -18.37
CA GLN A 28 17.03 8.21 -19.29
C GLN A 28 18.28 8.78 -18.58
N ALA A 29 18.07 9.44 -17.44
CA ALA A 29 19.16 10.04 -16.67
C ALA A 29 20.16 9.00 -16.13
N VAL A 30 19.63 7.86 -15.59
CA VAL A 30 20.47 6.77 -15.06
C VAL A 30 21.27 6.10 -16.19
N ALA A 31 20.67 5.84 -17.35
CA ALA A 31 21.36 5.25 -18.49
C ALA A 31 22.43 6.21 -19.05
N ALA A 32 22.14 7.51 -19.10
CA ALA A 32 23.11 8.53 -19.51
C ALA A 32 24.33 8.55 -18.56
N ALA A 33 24.09 8.59 -17.25
CA ALA A 33 25.15 8.55 -16.25
C ALA A 33 25.99 7.26 -16.33
N ALA A 34 25.34 6.09 -16.49
CA ALA A 34 26.00 4.80 -16.61
C ALA A 34 26.89 4.68 -17.83
N THR A 35 26.47 5.27 -18.94
CA THR A 35 27.19 5.21 -20.22
C THR A 35 28.15 6.37 -20.45
N GLY A 36 28.06 7.46 -19.66
CA GLY A 36 28.83 8.68 -19.84
C GLY A 36 28.33 9.53 -21.00
N LEU A 37 27.07 9.34 -21.41
CA LEU A 37 26.41 10.13 -22.44
C LEU A 37 25.67 11.32 -21.83
N LYS A 38 25.28 12.25 -22.68
CA LYS A 38 24.29 13.26 -22.33
C LYS A 38 22.89 12.63 -22.37
N THR A 39 21.93 13.18 -21.62
CA THR A 39 20.54 12.68 -21.62
C THR A 39 19.87 12.72 -22.98
N GLU A 40 20.21 13.71 -23.83
CA GLU A 40 19.71 13.85 -25.20
C GLU A 40 20.13 12.72 -26.16
N ASP A 41 21.21 12.00 -25.82
CA ASP A 41 21.70 10.85 -26.59
C ASP A 41 21.14 9.51 -26.10
N VAL A 42 20.25 9.54 -25.12
CA VAL A 42 19.57 8.36 -24.57
C VAL A 42 18.09 8.40 -24.91
N THR A 43 17.56 7.31 -25.48
CA THR A 43 16.14 7.13 -25.72
C THR A 43 15.58 6.02 -24.83
N VAL A 44 14.36 6.20 -24.32
CA VAL A 44 13.68 5.20 -23.50
C VAL A 44 12.34 4.85 -24.15
N GLU A 45 12.19 3.58 -24.49
CA GLU A 45 10.95 3.00 -25.01
C GLU A 45 10.30 2.16 -23.91
N THR A 46 9.18 2.64 -23.38
CA THR A 46 8.44 1.92 -22.36
C THR A 46 7.56 0.86 -23.00
N THR A 47 7.73 -0.38 -22.58
CA THR A 47 6.85 -1.50 -22.95
C THR A 47 5.68 -1.64 -21.98
N PHE A 48 4.71 -2.50 -22.30
CA PHE A 48 3.70 -2.89 -21.35
C PHE A 48 4.35 -3.55 -20.11
N LEU A 49 3.86 -3.21 -18.92
CA LEU A 49 4.34 -3.75 -17.68
C LEU A 49 3.53 -4.98 -17.27
N GLY A 50 4.20 -6.07 -16.93
CA GLY A 50 3.62 -7.24 -16.26
C GLY A 50 3.50 -7.05 -14.74
N GLY A 51 3.17 -5.82 -14.34
CA GLY A 51 3.13 -5.35 -12.95
C GLY A 51 4.46 -4.72 -12.52
N GLY A 52 4.38 -3.59 -11.84
CA GLY A 52 5.53 -2.89 -11.27
C GLY A 52 5.37 -2.66 -9.77
N PHE A 53 4.17 -2.27 -9.35
CA PHE A 53 3.75 -2.09 -7.94
C PHE A 53 4.69 -1.23 -7.10
N GLY A 54 5.43 -0.32 -7.75
CA GLY A 54 6.46 0.51 -7.15
C GLY A 54 7.89 0.04 -7.44
N ARG A 55 8.16 -1.28 -7.58
CA ARG A 55 9.50 -1.83 -7.82
C ARG A 55 10.19 -1.25 -9.06
N LYS A 56 9.44 -1.00 -10.11
CA LYS A 56 9.99 -0.48 -11.38
C LYS A 56 10.12 1.05 -11.43
N LEU A 57 9.93 1.74 -10.29
CA LEU A 57 10.44 3.10 -10.03
C LEU A 57 11.92 3.08 -9.69
N GLU A 58 12.44 1.97 -9.16
CA GLU A 58 13.86 1.75 -8.94
C GLU A 58 14.54 1.41 -10.28
N LEU A 59 15.70 2.00 -10.53
CA LEU A 59 16.31 2.03 -11.86
C LEU A 59 17.63 1.24 -11.93
N ASP A 60 17.88 0.40 -10.94
CA ASP A 60 19.06 -0.43 -10.84
C ASP A 60 19.25 -1.36 -12.04
N PHE A 61 18.18 -2.00 -12.50
CA PHE A 61 18.20 -2.89 -13.67
C PHE A 61 18.40 -2.15 -14.99
N VAL A 62 17.94 -0.90 -15.10
CA VAL A 62 18.20 -0.03 -16.27
C VAL A 62 19.68 0.34 -16.32
N ARG A 63 20.26 0.74 -15.18
CA ARG A 63 21.68 1.02 -15.06
C ARG A 63 22.52 -0.18 -15.45
N GLN A 64 22.23 -1.35 -14.89
CA GLN A 64 22.94 -2.58 -15.19
C GLN A 64 22.89 -2.95 -16.69
N ALA A 65 21.71 -2.88 -17.30
CA ALA A 65 21.57 -3.18 -18.74
C ALA A 65 22.43 -2.21 -19.59
N ALA A 66 22.41 -0.91 -19.27
CA ALA A 66 23.22 0.09 -20.00
C ALA A 66 24.73 -0.12 -19.82
N GLU A 67 25.21 -0.40 -18.58
CA GLU A 67 26.60 -0.71 -18.28
C GLU A 67 27.07 -1.97 -19.02
N ILE A 68 26.28 -3.04 -19.01
CA ILE A 68 26.61 -4.30 -19.68
C ILE A 68 26.66 -4.11 -21.20
N SER A 69 25.70 -3.40 -21.81
CA SER A 69 25.70 -3.15 -23.23
C SER A 69 26.93 -2.36 -23.67
N LYS A 70 27.29 -1.30 -22.90
CA LYS A 70 28.51 -0.53 -23.14
C LYS A 70 29.78 -1.38 -23.05
N ALA A 71 29.89 -2.20 -22.00
CA ALA A 71 31.05 -3.06 -21.79
C ALA A 71 31.17 -4.19 -22.84
N ALA A 72 30.05 -4.76 -23.24
CA ALA A 72 29.99 -5.83 -24.24
C ALA A 72 30.16 -5.34 -25.70
N GLY A 73 29.92 -4.03 -25.95
CA GLY A 73 29.94 -3.45 -27.28
C GLY A 73 28.83 -3.98 -28.21
N MET A 74 27.72 -4.45 -27.65
CA MET A 74 26.60 -5.03 -28.39
C MET A 74 25.27 -4.83 -27.64
N PRO A 75 24.10 -4.94 -28.32
CA PRO A 75 22.80 -4.97 -27.66
C PRO A 75 22.70 -6.12 -26.64
N VAL A 76 22.10 -5.85 -25.48
CA VAL A 76 21.88 -6.83 -24.44
C VAL A 76 20.44 -6.82 -23.95
N LYS A 77 19.97 -7.98 -23.46
CA LYS A 77 18.73 -8.10 -22.70
C LYS A 77 19.07 -8.64 -21.31
N LEU A 78 18.91 -7.79 -20.31
CA LEU A 78 19.00 -8.18 -18.91
C LEU A 78 17.66 -8.75 -18.46
N LEU A 79 17.70 -9.88 -17.79
CA LEU A 79 16.56 -10.48 -17.11
C LEU A 79 17.06 -11.08 -15.80
N TRP A 80 16.51 -10.62 -14.68
CA TRP A 80 16.77 -11.23 -13.38
C TRP A 80 15.99 -12.54 -13.24
N THR A 81 16.60 -13.53 -12.60
CA THR A 81 15.85 -14.70 -12.14
C THR A 81 14.91 -14.32 -11.01
N LYS A 82 14.01 -15.23 -10.61
CA LYS A 82 13.12 -14.97 -9.47
C LYS A 82 13.91 -14.91 -8.16
N GLU A 83 14.95 -15.69 -8.06
CA GLU A 83 15.90 -15.71 -6.95
C GLU A 83 16.63 -14.37 -6.83
N ASP A 84 17.13 -13.82 -7.93
CA ASP A 84 17.77 -12.51 -7.95
C ASP A 84 16.77 -11.42 -7.52
N ASP A 85 15.57 -11.47 -8.08
CA ASP A 85 14.51 -10.48 -7.87
C ASP A 85 14.08 -10.44 -6.39
N ILE A 86 13.89 -11.60 -5.73
CA ILE A 86 13.49 -11.66 -4.31
C ILE A 86 14.64 -11.28 -3.38
N THR A 87 15.86 -11.77 -3.65
CA THR A 87 16.99 -11.60 -2.72
C THR A 87 17.67 -10.24 -2.82
N HIS A 88 17.49 -9.50 -3.92
CA HIS A 88 18.13 -8.22 -4.18
C HIS A 88 17.15 -7.06 -4.42
N ASP A 89 15.92 -7.20 -3.96
CA ASP A 89 14.86 -6.22 -4.15
C ASP A 89 15.07 -4.94 -3.30
N PHE A 90 14.21 -3.98 -3.52
CA PHE A 90 13.96 -2.84 -2.64
C PHE A 90 12.68 -3.13 -1.86
N TYR A 91 12.83 -3.42 -0.57
CA TYR A 91 11.72 -3.95 0.23
C TYR A 91 10.80 -2.85 0.73
N ARG A 92 9.55 -3.22 1.05
CA ARG A 92 8.65 -2.34 1.77
C ARG A 92 9.25 -2.05 3.15
N PRO A 93 9.35 -0.78 3.60
CA PRO A 93 9.89 -0.45 4.91
C PRO A 93 9.14 -1.16 6.03
N MET A 94 9.86 -1.67 7.02
CA MET A 94 9.29 -2.01 8.33
C MET A 94 8.81 -0.75 9.02
N SER A 95 7.76 -0.85 9.82
CA SER A 95 7.29 0.27 10.63
C SER A 95 6.81 -0.18 12.00
N VAL A 96 7.08 0.66 13.00
CA VAL A 96 6.53 0.53 14.34
C VAL A 96 5.70 1.78 14.61
N HIS A 97 4.48 1.58 15.10
CA HIS A 97 3.54 2.65 15.39
C HIS A 97 3.20 2.68 16.87
N HIS A 98 3.20 3.88 17.45
CA HIS A 98 2.68 4.15 18.77
C HIS A 98 1.49 5.10 18.66
N MET A 99 0.35 4.69 19.19
CA MET A 99 -0.90 5.41 19.10
C MET A 99 -1.45 5.71 20.50
N ASP A 100 -1.81 6.96 20.75
CA ASP A 100 -2.49 7.41 21.97
C ASP A 100 -3.73 8.22 21.63
N ALA A 101 -4.80 8.09 22.39
CA ALA A 101 -5.97 8.91 22.26
C ALA A 101 -6.61 9.24 23.61
N THR A 102 -7.32 10.36 23.65
CA THR A 102 -8.22 10.68 24.75
C THR A 102 -9.65 10.78 24.24
N LEU A 103 -10.57 10.28 25.05
CA LEU A 103 -12.01 10.36 24.79
C LEU A 103 -12.64 11.40 25.70
N THR A 104 -13.64 12.10 25.17
CA THR A 104 -14.51 12.94 25.97
C THR A 104 -15.47 12.09 26.81
N ALA A 105 -16.18 12.71 27.78
CA ALA A 105 -17.16 12.01 28.60
C ALA A 105 -18.32 11.38 27.80
N ASP A 106 -18.67 11.95 26.64
CA ASP A 106 -19.64 11.38 25.69
C ASP A 106 -19.04 10.39 24.71
N GLY A 107 -17.77 10.01 24.92
CA GLY A 107 -17.06 8.98 24.15
C GLY A 107 -16.75 9.40 22.72
N LYS A 108 -16.34 10.64 22.47
CA LYS A 108 -15.77 11.10 21.19
C LYS A 108 -14.27 11.27 21.34
N LEU A 109 -13.54 11.16 20.23
CA LEU A 109 -12.12 11.50 20.22
C LEU A 109 -11.92 13.00 20.47
N SER A 110 -11.08 13.34 21.45
CA SER A 110 -10.64 14.72 21.69
C SER A 110 -9.18 14.93 21.30
N THR A 111 -8.36 13.88 21.40
CA THR A 111 -6.97 13.91 20.99
C THR A 111 -6.62 12.58 20.32
N LEU A 112 -5.79 12.63 19.28
CA LEU A 112 -5.11 11.47 18.72
C LEU A 112 -3.64 11.83 18.51
N LYS A 113 -2.75 10.99 19.01
CA LYS A 113 -1.31 11.06 18.75
C LYS A 113 -0.87 9.81 18.04
N ALA A 114 -0.19 10.00 16.91
CA ALA A 114 0.37 8.94 16.10
C ALA A 114 1.87 9.18 15.94
N LYS A 115 2.69 8.21 16.33
CA LYS A 115 4.13 8.22 16.10
C LYS A 115 4.51 6.99 15.29
N MET A 116 5.18 7.21 14.15
CA MET A 116 5.72 6.15 13.29
C MET A 116 7.24 6.17 13.34
N VAL A 117 7.85 5.01 13.46
CA VAL A 117 9.29 4.78 13.28
C VAL A 117 9.47 3.85 12.09
N SER A 118 10.24 4.24 11.10
CA SER A 118 10.46 3.46 9.86
C SER A 118 11.67 3.99 9.10
N GLN A 119 12.16 3.21 8.14
CA GLN A 119 13.04 3.75 7.10
C GLN A 119 12.24 4.64 6.13
N SER A 120 12.88 5.68 5.63
CA SER A 120 12.27 6.58 4.64
C SER A 120 12.73 6.22 3.22
N VAL A 121 11.78 5.85 2.38
CA VAL A 121 12.02 5.72 0.92
C VAL A 121 12.34 7.07 0.31
N THR A 122 11.69 8.14 0.78
CA THR A 122 11.90 9.51 0.30
C THR A 122 13.30 10.02 0.61
N ALA A 123 13.82 9.78 1.83
CA ALA A 123 15.18 10.19 2.20
C ALA A 123 16.24 9.55 1.30
N ARG A 124 16.00 8.32 0.83
CA ARG A 124 16.88 7.63 -0.10
C ARG A 124 16.67 8.11 -1.56
N ALA A 125 15.43 8.17 -2.04
CA ALA A 125 15.13 8.39 -3.45
C ALA A 125 15.07 9.89 -3.83
N PHE A 126 14.55 10.73 -2.94
CA PHE A 126 14.32 12.15 -3.17
C PHE A 126 14.60 12.96 -1.89
N PRO A 127 15.85 13.01 -1.40
CA PRO A 127 16.21 13.61 -0.10
C PRO A 127 15.81 15.09 0.02
N VAL A 128 15.66 15.79 -1.08
CA VAL A 128 15.24 17.20 -1.13
C VAL A 128 13.86 17.46 -0.48
N PHE A 129 13.02 16.43 -0.39
CA PHE A 129 11.70 16.54 0.23
C PHE A 129 11.70 16.28 1.74
N VAL A 130 12.80 15.76 2.29
CA VAL A 130 12.95 15.55 3.73
C VAL A 130 13.63 16.78 4.34
N LYS A 131 12.96 17.41 5.33
CA LYS A 131 13.45 18.61 5.98
C LYS A 131 13.45 18.41 7.49
N ASP A 132 14.57 18.68 8.14
CA ASP A 132 14.74 18.58 9.60
C ASP A 132 14.26 17.23 10.17
N GLY A 133 14.52 16.14 9.45
CA GLY A 133 14.09 14.79 9.82
C GLY A 133 12.61 14.51 9.57
N ASN A 134 11.86 15.46 9.01
CA ASN A 134 10.46 15.26 8.64
C ASN A 134 10.34 14.81 7.19
N ASP A 135 9.73 13.66 7.00
CA ASP A 135 9.30 13.12 5.72
C ASP A 135 7.77 13.18 5.62
N PRO A 136 7.21 14.10 4.83
CA PRO A 136 5.76 14.24 4.72
C PRO A 136 5.09 12.99 4.11
N PHE A 137 5.83 12.23 3.28
CA PHE A 137 5.30 11.01 2.67
C PHE A 137 5.22 9.84 3.67
N MET A 138 6.07 9.82 4.73
CA MET A 138 5.93 8.83 5.79
C MET A 138 4.63 9.01 6.60
N THR A 139 4.09 10.21 6.68
CA THR A 139 2.90 10.52 7.50
C THR A 139 1.58 10.46 6.71
N GLU A 140 1.62 10.21 5.41
CA GLU A 140 0.40 9.99 4.60
C GLU A 140 -0.47 8.87 5.18
N GLY A 141 -1.78 9.10 5.26
CA GLY A 141 -2.73 8.18 5.88
C GLY A 141 -2.85 8.31 7.40
N SER A 142 -2.00 9.13 8.05
CA SER A 142 -2.16 9.51 9.46
C SER A 142 -2.24 11.02 9.69
N ALA A 143 -1.61 11.83 8.85
CA ALA A 143 -1.68 13.29 8.93
C ALA A 143 -2.90 13.89 8.21
N ASN A 144 -3.43 13.20 7.21
CA ASN A 144 -4.56 13.62 6.39
C ASN A 144 -5.84 12.82 6.68
N LEU A 145 -6.14 12.62 7.97
CA LEU A 145 -7.33 11.86 8.40
C LEU A 145 -8.62 12.60 8.02
N THR A 146 -9.61 11.83 7.61
CA THR A 146 -10.97 12.31 7.36
C THR A 146 -11.78 12.54 8.65
N TYR A 147 -11.28 12.05 9.77
CA TYR A 147 -11.93 12.19 11.07
C TYR A 147 -11.77 13.61 11.66
N ASP A 148 -12.87 14.17 12.15
CA ASP A 148 -12.87 15.42 12.89
C ASP A 148 -12.34 15.19 14.32
N ILE A 149 -11.03 15.34 14.48
CA ILE A 149 -10.32 15.16 15.75
C ILE A 149 -9.77 16.53 16.16
N PRO A 150 -10.23 17.12 17.30
CA PRO A 150 -9.84 18.46 17.69
C PRO A 150 -8.34 18.66 17.86
N ASN A 151 -7.63 17.64 18.35
CA ASN A 151 -6.19 17.70 18.59
C ASN A 151 -5.53 16.47 17.94
N LEU A 152 -4.92 16.68 16.78
CA LEU A 152 -4.15 15.66 16.06
C LEU A 152 -2.66 15.98 16.15
N GLU A 153 -1.87 15.04 16.64
CA GLU A 153 -0.42 15.10 16.64
C GLU A 153 0.14 13.91 15.86
N VAL A 154 0.89 14.18 14.79
CA VAL A 154 1.53 13.12 13.99
C VAL A 154 3.04 13.36 13.96
N ARG A 155 3.80 12.34 14.28
CA ARG A 155 5.27 12.37 14.24
C ARG A 155 5.83 11.20 13.47
N ASN A 156 6.89 11.44 12.71
CA ASN A 156 7.73 10.39 12.16
C ASN A 156 9.13 10.42 12.76
N VAL A 157 9.75 9.26 12.85
CA VAL A 157 11.17 9.09 13.13
C VAL A 157 11.76 8.23 12.03
N ILE A 158 12.76 8.77 11.35
CA ILE A 158 13.51 8.03 10.32
C ILE A 158 14.60 7.22 11.03
N GLU A 159 14.53 5.90 10.90
CA GLU A 159 15.53 4.97 11.43
C GLU A 159 16.04 4.10 10.28
N ASP A 160 17.33 4.14 10.01
CA ASP A 160 17.93 3.34 8.94
C ASP A 160 18.45 2.00 9.50
N ALA A 161 17.76 0.93 9.17
CA ALA A 161 18.14 -0.44 9.53
C ALA A 161 19.20 -1.06 8.57
N GLY A 162 19.73 -0.29 7.62
CA GLY A 162 20.71 -0.77 6.64
C GLY A 162 20.13 -1.70 5.56
N ILE A 163 18.81 -1.77 5.45
CA ILE A 163 18.11 -2.59 4.44
C ILE A 163 17.68 -1.68 3.29
N ARG A 164 17.84 -2.13 2.05
CA ARG A 164 17.34 -1.37 0.90
C ARG A 164 15.82 -1.36 0.90
N VAL A 165 15.24 -0.17 1.00
CA VAL A 165 13.79 0.03 0.95
C VAL A 165 13.39 0.79 -0.30
N GLY A 166 12.21 0.50 -0.83
CA GLY A 166 11.68 1.13 -2.03
C GLY A 166 10.16 1.26 -2.02
N TYR A 167 9.64 1.75 -3.14
CA TYR A 167 8.20 1.96 -3.29
C TYR A 167 7.45 0.62 -3.38
N TRP A 168 6.43 0.50 -2.55
CA TRP A 168 5.47 -0.58 -2.56
C TRP A 168 4.06 0.01 -2.64
N ARG A 169 3.18 -0.59 -3.41
CA ARG A 169 1.83 -0.09 -3.74
C ARG A 169 1.13 0.53 -2.52
N SER A 170 0.74 1.80 -2.62
CA SER A 170 0.13 2.67 -1.59
C SER A 170 1.11 3.24 -0.54
N VAL A 171 2.39 2.93 -0.64
CA VAL A 171 3.45 3.51 0.19
C VAL A 171 3.07 3.55 1.69
N SER A 172 3.23 4.71 2.34
CA SER A 172 2.93 4.87 3.78
C SER A 172 1.44 4.79 4.11
N ASN A 173 0.54 5.05 3.15
CA ASN A 173 -0.90 4.89 3.37
C ASN A 173 -1.23 3.47 3.86
N THR A 174 -0.56 2.42 3.35
CA THR A 174 -0.78 1.04 3.81
C THR A 174 -0.34 0.83 5.26
N LEU A 175 0.82 1.38 5.63
CA LEU A 175 1.38 1.25 6.98
C LEU A 175 0.52 2.01 8.00
N ASN A 176 0.21 3.27 7.69
CA ASN A 176 -0.54 4.15 8.57
C ASN A 176 -2.02 3.76 8.69
N ALA A 177 -2.67 3.32 7.60
CA ALA A 177 -4.05 2.85 7.67
C ALA A 177 -4.19 1.64 8.58
N PHE A 178 -3.22 0.71 8.57
CA PHE A 178 -3.23 -0.42 9.49
C PHE A 178 -3.24 0.03 10.94
N ALA A 179 -2.36 0.95 11.32
CA ALA A 179 -2.28 1.46 12.68
C ALA A 179 -3.54 2.28 13.06
N VAL A 180 -3.90 3.26 12.23
CA VAL A 180 -5.01 4.18 12.51
C VAL A 180 -6.34 3.45 12.58
N GLU A 181 -6.69 2.66 11.58
CA GLU A 181 -8.01 2.03 11.50
C GLU A 181 -8.17 0.86 12.49
N SER A 182 -7.08 0.18 12.85
CA SER A 182 -7.11 -0.78 13.98
C SER A 182 -7.31 -0.06 15.30
N PHE A 183 -6.63 1.07 15.50
CA PHE A 183 -6.74 1.87 16.72
C PHE A 183 -8.11 2.54 16.86
N MET A 184 -8.73 2.96 15.75
CA MET A 184 -10.12 3.49 15.76
C MET A 184 -11.12 2.46 16.30
N ASP A 185 -10.93 1.18 16.01
CA ASP A 185 -11.75 0.10 16.59
C ASP A 185 -11.49 -0.07 18.10
N GLU A 186 -10.24 0.06 18.54
CA GLU A 186 -9.90 0.03 19.97
C GLU A 186 -10.53 1.21 20.72
N ALA A 187 -10.45 2.41 20.12
CA ALA A 187 -11.09 3.61 20.68
C ALA A 187 -12.63 3.48 20.75
N ALA A 188 -13.26 2.91 19.71
CA ALA A 188 -14.69 2.64 19.71
C ALA A 188 -15.08 1.68 20.85
N LYS A 189 -14.30 0.60 21.03
CA LYS A 189 -14.49 -0.35 22.13
C LYS A 189 -14.33 0.31 23.50
N ALA A 190 -13.30 1.15 23.66
CA ALA A 190 -13.07 1.91 24.91
C ALA A 190 -14.22 2.89 25.20
N ALA A 191 -14.83 3.47 24.15
CA ALA A 191 -16.00 4.34 24.25
C ALA A 191 -17.32 3.56 24.46
N GLY A 192 -17.31 2.23 24.46
CA GLY A 192 -18.53 1.40 24.51
C GLY A 192 -19.45 1.55 23.30
N LYS A 193 -18.89 1.91 22.13
CA LYS A 193 -19.64 2.21 20.91
C LYS A 193 -19.40 1.17 19.82
N ASP A 194 -20.40 0.99 18.95
CA ASP A 194 -20.25 0.25 17.73
C ASP A 194 -19.15 0.91 16.84
N PRO A 195 -18.23 0.15 16.23
CA PRO A 195 -17.13 0.69 15.42
C PRO A 195 -17.56 1.57 14.25
N VAL A 196 -18.70 1.26 13.61
CA VAL A 196 -19.25 2.07 12.51
C VAL A 196 -19.87 3.36 13.05
N ALA A 197 -20.68 3.26 14.11
CA ALA A 197 -21.29 4.42 14.72
C ALA A 197 -20.23 5.40 15.27
N PHE A 198 -19.13 4.90 15.83
CA PHE A 198 -18.03 5.70 16.31
C PHE A 198 -17.34 6.48 15.16
N ARG A 199 -17.03 5.79 14.04
CA ARG A 199 -16.45 6.44 12.86
C ARG A 199 -17.39 7.49 12.25
N LEU A 200 -18.68 7.15 12.08
CA LEU A 200 -19.67 8.07 11.52
C LEU A 200 -19.83 9.33 12.36
N ALA A 201 -19.72 9.24 13.68
CA ALA A 201 -19.76 10.41 14.56
C ALA A 201 -18.54 11.32 14.38
N ALA A 202 -17.39 10.78 14.00
CA ALA A 202 -16.17 11.51 13.72
C ALA A 202 -16.05 12.00 12.26
N LEU A 203 -16.91 11.53 11.35
CA LEU A 203 -16.91 11.92 9.93
C LEU A 203 -17.91 13.04 9.60
N ASN A 204 -18.38 13.79 10.60
CA ASN A 204 -19.46 14.76 10.47
C ASN A 204 -19.16 15.93 9.50
N LYS A 205 -17.89 16.20 9.20
CA LYS A 205 -17.45 17.24 8.26
C LYS A 205 -17.08 16.69 6.87
N GLU A 206 -17.08 15.37 6.69
CA GLU A 206 -16.61 14.68 5.49
C GLU A 206 -17.74 13.88 4.83
N PRO A 207 -18.57 14.54 4.00
CA PRO A 207 -19.75 13.90 3.40
C PRO A 207 -19.40 12.73 2.48
N ARG A 208 -18.27 12.79 1.73
CA ARG A 208 -17.82 11.70 0.85
C ARG A 208 -17.37 10.49 1.67
N ALA A 209 -16.58 10.67 2.71
CA ALA A 209 -16.18 9.58 3.62
C ALA A 209 -17.40 8.96 4.31
N THR A 210 -18.33 9.79 4.75
CA THR A 210 -19.61 9.33 5.34
C THR A 210 -20.42 8.51 4.35
N ALA A 211 -20.51 8.92 3.09
CA ALA A 211 -21.27 8.24 2.06
C ALA A 211 -20.68 6.85 1.73
N VAL A 212 -19.35 6.76 1.53
CA VAL A 212 -18.70 5.48 1.22
C VAL A 212 -18.82 4.50 2.38
N LEU A 213 -18.67 4.97 3.64
CA LEU A 213 -18.81 4.10 4.80
C LEU A 213 -20.24 3.59 4.97
N LYS A 214 -21.25 4.45 4.87
CA LYS A 214 -22.66 4.05 4.93
C LYS A 214 -23.02 3.04 3.84
N LEU A 215 -22.56 3.25 2.62
CA LEU A 215 -22.84 2.36 1.50
C LEU A 215 -22.12 1.01 1.70
N ALA A 216 -20.88 0.99 2.18
CA ALA A 216 -20.15 -0.25 2.47
C ALA A 216 -20.87 -1.09 3.54
N VAL A 217 -21.31 -0.46 4.61
CA VAL A 217 -22.13 -1.09 5.67
C VAL A 217 -23.42 -1.67 5.11
N GLN A 218 -24.15 -0.90 4.30
CA GLN A 218 -25.40 -1.36 3.67
C GLN A 218 -25.18 -2.57 2.75
N LYS A 219 -24.14 -2.52 1.90
CA LYS A 219 -23.85 -3.56 0.90
C LYS A 219 -23.28 -4.82 1.51
N SER A 220 -22.51 -4.71 2.59
CA SER A 220 -21.94 -5.87 3.27
C SER A 220 -22.93 -6.68 4.08
N GLY A 221 -24.03 -6.07 4.50
CA GLY A 221 -24.97 -6.67 5.45
C GLY A 221 -24.53 -6.55 6.91
N TYR A 222 -23.52 -5.71 7.19
CA TYR A 222 -23.09 -5.41 8.55
C TYR A 222 -24.27 -4.91 9.42
N LYS A 223 -24.32 -5.37 10.66
CA LYS A 223 -25.24 -4.85 11.67
C LYS A 223 -24.45 -4.40 12.89
N PRO A 224 -24.92 -3.41 13.66
CA PRO A 224 -24.23 -2.92 14.84
C PRO A 224 -23.81 -4.07 15.77
N ASN A 225 -22.56 -4.02 16.21
CA ASN A 225 -21.91 -5.02 17.06
C ASN A 225 -21.92 -6.44 16.45
N SER A 226 -21.99 -6.57 15.12
CA SER A 226 -21.87 -7.86 14.45
C SER A 226 -20.53 -8.52 14.75
N LYS A 227 -20.57 -9.81 15.10
CA LYS A 227 -19.39 -10.67 15.06
C LYS A 227 -19.02 -10.97 13.61
N HIS A 228 -17.79 -11.36 13.38
CA HIS A 228 -17.23 -11.74 12.05
C HIS A 228 -17.10 -10.61 11.03
N PHE A 229 -17.36 -9.36 11.41
CA PHE A 229 -17.20 -8.21 10.53
C PHE A 229 -16.15 -7.24 11.07
N GLY A 230 -15.33 -6.70 10.17
CA GLY A 230 -14.40 -5.61 10.46
C GLY A 230 -14.51 -4.52 9.40
N VAL A 231 -14.31 -3.30 9.82
CA VAL A 231 -14.52 -2.09 9.02
C VAL A 231 -13.28 -1.23 9.05
N ALA A 232 -12.95 -0.62 7.91
CA ALA A 232 -11.94 0.42 7.79
C ALA A 232 -12.34 1.43 6.73
N GLN A 233 -11.88 2.68 6.84
CA GLN A 233 -12.12 3.72 5.84
C GLN A 233 -10.95 4.70 5.78
N MET A 234 -10.72 5.31 4.63
CA MET A 234 -9.77 6.40 4.49
C MET A 234 -10.00 7.20 3.21
N GLU A 235 -9.38 8.35 3.13
CA GLU A 235 -9.09 9.06 1.89
C GLU A 235 -7.61 8.89 1.56
N CYS A 236 -7.30 8.56 0.32
CA CYS A 236 -5.96 8.69 -0.24
C CYS A 236 -6.01 8.96 -1.74
N TYR A 237 -5.08 9.77 -2.21
CA TYR A 237 -4.96 10.16 -3.63
C TYR A 237 -6.24 10.79 -4.22
N GLY A 238 -7.02 11.51 -3.42
CA GLY A 238 -8.29 12.14 -3.82
C GLY A 238 -9.47 11.19 -3.92
N THR A 239 -9.30 9.94 -3.48
CA THR A 239 -10.34 8.90 -3.49
C THR A 239 -10.71 8.50 -2.07
N TYR A 240 -12.00 8.55 -1.77
CA TYR A 240 -12.56 8.10 -0.49
C TYR A 240 -12.98 6.65 -0.60
N SER A 241 -12.59 5.83 0.36
CA SER A 241 -12.91 4.40 0.32
C SER A 241 -13.28 3.84 1.69
N ALA A 242 -14.13 2.82 1.69
CA ALA A 242 -14.47 2.03 2.86
C ALA A 242 -14.46 0.54 2.52
N CYS A 243 -13.92 -0.26 3.42
CA CYS A 243 -13.78 -1.70 3.32
C CYS A 243 -14.51 -2.37 4.49
N VAL A 244 -15.35 -3.34 4.18
CA VAL A 244 -15.96 -4.23 5.17
C VAL A 244 -15.58 -5.67 4.83
N ILE A 245 -14.93 -6.34 5.77
CA ILE A 245 -14.57 -7.76 5.66
C ILE A 245 -15.49 -8.60 6.52
N GLU A 246 -16.06 -9.66 5.91
CA GLU A 246 -16.81 -10.71 6.57
C GLU A 246 -15.96 -11.98 6.65
N LEU A 247 -15.73 -12.48 7.85
CA LEU A 247 -15.09 -13.78 8.07
C LEU A 247 -16.10 -14.92 7.96
N ASP A 248 -15.62 -16.11 7.62
CA ASP A 248 -16.43 -17.32 7.63
C ASP A 248 -16.72 -17.72 9.09
N PRO A 249 -18.00 -17.75 9.52
CA PRO A 249 -18.33 -18.03 10.92
C PRO A 249 -18.08 -19.50 11.33
N VAL A 250 -17.85 -20.39 10.37
CA VAL A 250 -17.70 -21.84 10.58
C VAL A 250 -16.25 -22.29 10.43
N ALA A 251 -15.46 -21.55 9.66
CA ALA A 251 -14.05 -21.88 9.39
C ALA A 251 -13.12 -21.24 10.43
N ALA A 252 -11.81 -21.44 10.22
CA ALA A 252 -10.77 -20.79 11.02
C ALA A 252 -10.95 -19.27 11.05
N SER A 253 -10.63 -18.65 12.19
CA SER A 253 -10.90 -17.24 12.50
C SER A 253 -10.30 -16.20 11.52
N THR A 254 -9.48 -16.63 10.57
CA THR A 254 -8.82 -15.79 9.57
C THR A 254 -9.35 -16.01 8.15
N LYS A 255 -10.24 -17.00 7.93
CA LYS A 255 -10.78 -17.25 6.60
C LYS A 255 -11.75 -16.17 6.19
N VAL A 256 -11.34 -15.37 5.22
CA VAL A 256 -12.17 -14.31 4.64
C VAL A 256 -13.23 -14.93 3.72
N LYS A 257 -14.50 -14.66 4.02
CA LYS A 257 -15.64 -15.08 3.21
C LYS A 257 -15.94 -14.06 2.10
N LYS A 258 -16.02 -12.79 2.49
CA LYS A 258 -16.37 -11.71 1.56
C LYS A 258 -15.68 -10.40 1.94
N ILE A 259 -15.30 -9.64 0.92
CA ILE A 259 -14.83 -8.26 1.04
C ILE A 259 -15.78 -7.37 0.26
N THR A 260 -16.41 -6.42 0.95
CA THR A 260 -17.23 -5.37 0.33
C THR A 260 -16.44 -4.07 0.37
N PHE A 261 -16.13 -3.54 -0.80
CA PHE A 261 -15.33 -2.32 -0.96
C PHE A 261 -16.14 -1.27 -1.71
N VAL A 262 -16.25 -0.10 -1.12
CA VAL A 262 -16.92 1.06 -1.71
C VAL A 262 -15.94 2.18 -1.93
N SER A 263 -15.98 2.81 -3.10
CA SER A 263 -15.05 3.90 -3.44
C SER A 263 -15.79 5.05 -4.11
N ASP A 264 -15.49 6.27 -3.69
CA ASP A 264 -15.80 7.52 -4.39
C ASP A 264 -14.50 8.08 -4.95
N CYS A 265 -14.25 7.81 -6.21
CA CYS A 265 -13.09 8.29 -6.94
C CYS A 265 -13.38 9.53 -7.81
N GLY A 266 -14.48 10.22 -7.56
CA GLY A 266 -14.97 11.21 -8.51
C GLY A 266 -15.51 10.55 -9.78
N ILE A 267 -15.36 11.20 -10.91
CA ILE A 267 -15.80 10.67 -12.21
C ILE A 267 -15.00 9.41 -12.55
N ALA A 268 -15.67 8.26 -12.57
CA ALA A 268 -15.09 7.00 -13.05
C ALA A 268 -15.23 6.93 -14.58
N VAL A 269 -14.18 7.26 -15.31
CA VAL A 269 -14.19 7.29 -16.79
C VAL A 269 -14.50 5.91 -17.38
N HIS A 270 -13.99 4.85 -16.77
CA HIS A 270 -14.25 3.46 -17.17
C HIS A 270 -14.55 2.61 -15.93
N PRO A 271 -15.83 2.48 -15.52
CA PRO A 271 -16.21 1.84 -14.27
C PRO A 271 -15.74 0.38 -14.11
N ASP A 272 -15.74 -0.40 -15.18
CA ASP A 272 -15.33 -1.81 -15.12
C ASP A 272 -13.82 -1.95 -14.90
N GLN A 273 -13.01 -1.13 -15.57
CA GLN A 273 -11.56 -1.07 -15.34
C GLN A 273 -11.24 -0.55 -13.94
N ALA A 274 -11.99 0.45 -13.45
CA ALA A 274 -11.88 0.95 -12.08
C ALA A 274 -12.13 -0.16 -11.05
N LYS A 275 -13.20 -0.95 -11.21
CA LYS A 275 -13.50 -2.09 -10.34
C LYS A 275 -12.43 -3.18 -10.43
N ALA A 276 -11.94 -3.50 -11.64
CA ALA A 276 -10.87 -4.48 -11.83
C ALA A 276 -9.59 -4.05 -11.10
N GLN A 277 -9.21 -2.76 -11.20
CA GLN A 277 -8.06 -2.20 -10.53
C GLN A 277 -8.19 -2.28 -9.00
N LEU A 278 -9.35 -1.91 -8.46
CA LEU A 278 -9.64 -2.01 -7.03
C LEU A 278 -9.61 -3.46 -6.55
N THR A 279 -10.24 -4.39 -7.29
CA THR A 279 -10.22 -5.83 -6.96
C THR A 279 -8.79 -6.36 -6.90
N GLY A 280 -7.95 -6.02 -7.88
CA GLY A 280 -6.53 -6.38 -7.89
C GLY A 280 -5.77 -5.79 -6.69
N GLY A 281 -6.05 -4.54 -6.31
CA GLY A 281 -5.48 -3.90 -5.11
C GLY A 281 -5.90 -4.58 -3.81
N ILE A 282 -7.17 -4.94 -3.69
CA ILE A 282 -7.75 -5.63 -2.53
C ILE A 282 -7.09 -7.01 -2.33
N LEU A 283 -6.99 -7.81 -3.38
CA LEU A 283 -6.34 -9.13 -3.30
C LEU A 283 -4.84 -9.02 -3.03
N TYR A 284 -4.17 -8.00 -3.58
CA TYR A 284 -2.77 -7.69 -3.28
C TYR A 284 -2.58 -7.34 -1.80
N GLY A 285 -3.43 -6.47 -1.24
CA GLY A 285 -3.43 -6.13 0.18
C GLY A 285 -3.75 -7.31 1.10
N LEU A 286 -4.66 -8.20 0.68
CA LEU A 286 -4.98 -9.41 1.43
C LEU A 286 -3.81 -10.39 1.47
N GLY A 287 -3.11 -10.59 0.33
CA GLY A 287 -1.91 -11.39 0.26
C GLY A 287 -0.83 -10.89 1.21
N ALA A 288 -0.59 -9.57 1.19
CA ALA A 288 0.37 -8.94 2.09
C ALA A 288 0.00 -9.06 3.57
N ALA A 289 -1.29 -8.96 3.92
CA ALA A 289 -1.74 -9.10 5.30
C ALA A 289 -1.60 -10.54 5.84
N LEU A 290 -1.68 -11.54 4.97
CA LEU A 290 -1.70 -12.95 5.37
C LEU A 290 -0.34 -13.66 5.20
N TYR A 291 0.49 -13.26 4.22
CA TYR A 291 1.60 -14.10 3.77
C TYR A 291 2.92 -13.37 3.55
N ASP A 292 2.90 -12.12 3.06
CA ASP A 292 4.12 -11.47 2.56
C ASP A 292 5.08 -11.13 3.71
N GLU A 293 6.14 -11.90 3.85
CA GLU A 293 7.18 -11.68 4.84
C GLU A 293 8.57 -11.94 4.22
N ILE A 294 9.45 -10.97 4.34
CA ILE A 294 10.88 -11.13 4.04
C ILE A 294 11.64 -11.10 5.37
N THR A 295 12.39 -12.15 5.64
CA THR A 295 13.26 -12.25 6.83
C THR A 295 14.72 -12.16 6.43
N ILE A 296 15.53 -11.56 7.29
CA ILE A 296 16.95 -11.34 7.04
C ILE A 296 17.74 -11.91 8.21
N GLU A 297 18.67 -12.84 7.91
CA GLU A 297 19.58 -13.41 8.90
C GLU A 297 21.03 -13.23 8.44
N ALA A 298 21.88 -12.77 9.32
CA ALA A 298 23.30 -12.51 9.03
C ALA A 298 23.50 -11.67 7.75
N GLY A 299 22.63 -10.66 7.51
CA GLY A 299 22.68 -9.78 6.35
C GLY A 299 22.18 -10.40 5.04
N ARG A 300 21.54 -11.57 5.07
CA ARG A 300 21.00 -12.25 3.89
C ARG A 300 19.50 -12.46 4.00
N VAL A 301 18.81 -12.18 2.90
CA VAL A 301 17.39 -12.52 2.74
C VAL A 301 17.23 -14.04 2.73
N GLN A 302 16.26 -14.56 3.47
CA GLN A 302 16.03 -16.00 3.61
C GLN A 302 15.11 -16.54 2.52
N GLN A 303 14.14 -15.76 2.06
CA GLN A 303 13.24 -16.14 0.98
C GLN A 303 13.92 -15.97 -0.37
N ASN A 304 13.72 -16.92 -1.26
CA ASN A 304 14.35 -16.89 -2.59
C ASN A 304 13.39 -17.18 -3.74
N ASN A 305 12.27 -17.90 -3.52
CA ASN A 305 11.33 -18.20 -4.59
C ASN A 305 9.91 -18.44 -4.02
N PHE A 306 8.95 -18.82 -4.83
CA PHE A 306 7.54 -19.03 -4.46
C PHE A 306 7.29 -20.21 -3.51
N ASN A 307 8.26 -21.05 -3.24
CA ASN A 307 8.20 -22.12 -2.25
C ASN A 307 8.32 -21.59 -0.82
N ASP A 308 9.08 -20.51 -0.61
CA ASP A 308 9.35 -19.89 0.69
C ASP A 308 8.84 -18.44 0.81
N TYR A 309 8.31 -17.91 -0.30
CA TYR A 309 7.55 -16.65 -0.34
C TYR A 309 6.13 -16.91 -0.88
N PRO A 310 5.22 -17.41 -0.03
CA PRO A 310 3.88 -17.77 -0.46
C PRO A 310 3.06 -16.55 -0.82
N SER A 311 2.14 -16.71 -1.76
CA SER A 311 1.15 -15.71 -2.15
C SER A 311 -0.26 -16.33 -2.15
N ILE A 312 -1.28 -15.47 -2.06
CA ILE A 312 -2.67 -15.92 -2.11
C ILE A 312 -2.95 -16.71 -3.39
N ARG A 313 -3.61 -17.86 -3.27
CA ARG A 313 -3.98 -18.73 -4.39
C ARG A 313 -5.44 -18.51 -4.78
N MET A 314 -5.82 -18.90 -6.02
CA MET A 314 -7.18 -18.73 -6.53
C MET A 314 -8.26 -19.33 -5.63
N ASN A 315 -8.00 -20.50 -5.05
CA ASN A 315 -8.92 -21.18 -4.13
C ASN A 315 -9.01 -20.55 -2.74
N GLN A 316 -8.12 -19.62 -2.42
CA GLN A 316 -8.08 -18.86 -1.17
C GLN A 316 -8.69 -17.46 -1.33
N ALA A 317 -8.86 -17.01 -2.58
CA ALA A 317 -9.42 -15.69 -2.85
C ALA A 317 -10.89 -15.64 -2.42
N PRO A 318 -11.28 -14.66 -1.60
CA PRO A 318 -12.68 -14.49 -1.18
C PRO A 318 -13.53 -13.89 -2.31
N VAL A 319 -14.83 -13.85 -2.08
CA VAL A 319 -15.71 -13.02 -2.90
C VAL A 319 -15.38 -11.54 -2.67
N VAL A 320 -15.08 -10.80 -3.73
CA VAL A 320 -14.80 -9.36 -3.68
C VAL A 320 -15.90 -8.60 -4.42
N GLU A 321 -16.63 -7.77 -3.70
CA GLU A 321 -17.68 -6.90 -4.26
C GLU A 321 -17.21 -5.45 -4.22
N VAL A 322 -17.02 -4.83 -5.38
CA VAL A 322 -16.62 -3.43 -5.51
C VAL A 322 -17.79 -2.58 -6.01
N HIS A 323 -18.07 -1.51 -5.27
CA HIS A 323 -19.09 -0.53 -5.61
C HIS A 323 -18.47 0.86 -5.77
N LEU A 324 -18.78 1.53 -6.85
CA LEU A 324 -18.40 2.92 -7.09
C LEU A 324 -19.58 3.83 -6.74
N VAL A 325 -19.32 4.88 -5.98
CA VAL A 325 -20.30 5.94 -5.72
C VAL A 325 -20.40 6.80 -6.97
N PRO A 326 -21.60 7.04 -7.53
CA PRO A 326 -21.77 8.03 -8.59
C PRO A 326 -21.36 9.42 -8.10
N SER A 327 -20.42 10.05 -8.78
CA SER A 327 -19.83 11.33 -8.38
C SER A 327 -19.57 12.21 -9.58
N GLN A 328 -19.65 13.54 -9.39
CA GLN A 328 -19.25 14.57 -10.37
C GLN A 328 -17.95 15.26 -9.96
N GLU A 329 -17.33 14.81 -8.89
CA GLU A 329 -16.07 15.34 -8.41
C GLU A 329 -14.93 15.01 -9.39
N LYS A 330 -13.82 15.76 -9.29
CA LYS A 330 -12.62 15.47 -10.09
C LYS A 330 -12.14 14.04 -9.86
N PRO A 331 -11.64 13.35 -10.92
CA PRO A 331 -11.09 12.02 -10.78
C PRO A 331 -9.95 11.96 -9.76
N GLY A 332 -10.05 11.05 -8.80
CA GLY A 332 -8.97 10.67 -7.87
C GLY A 332 -8.19 9.46 -8.36
N GLY A 333 -7.10 9.13 -7.65
CA GLY A 333 -6.28 7.95 -7.93
C GLY A 333 -7.04 6.66 -7.61
N LEU A 334 -6.87 5.63 -8.45
CA LEU A 334 -7.45 4.28 -8.26
C LEU A 334 -6.40 3.17 -8.24
N GLY A 335 -5.15 3.49 -8.63
CA GLY A 335 -4.09 2.51 -8.75
C GLY A 335 -3.75 1.79 -7.45
N GLU A 336 -3.94 2.44 -6.34
CA GLU A 336 -3.37 2.09 -5.04
C GLU A 336 -4.41 1.92 -3.92
N VAL A 337 -5.53 2.63 -3.99
CA VAL A 337 -6.50 2.77 -2.89
C VAL A 337 -7.19 1.48 -2.44
N GLY A 338 -7.13 0.42 -3.25
CA GLY A 338 -7.66 -0.90 -2.87
C GLY A 338 -6.82 -1.64 -1.83
N VAL A 339 -5.58 -1.20 -1.57
CA VAL A 339 -4.62 -1.93 -0.70
C VAL A 339 -4.77 -1.58 0.79
N PRO A 340 -4.75 -0.29 1.20
CA PRO A 340 -4.52 0.12 2.58
C PRO A 340 -5.55 -0.39 3.58
N LEU A 341 -6.81 -0.51 3.17
CA LEU A 341 -7.93 -0.80 4.07
C LEU A 341 -8.12 -2.29 4.37
N VAL A 342 -7.44 -3.18 3.63
CA VAL A 342 -7.68 -4.63 3.75
C VAL A 342 -7.13 -5.17 5.07
N ALA A 343 -5.88 -4.89 5.39
CA ALA A 343 -5.27 -5.37 6.61
C ALA A 343 -6.02 -4.90 7.88
N PRO A 344 -6.32 -3.59 8.05
CA PRO A 344 -7.04 -3.14 9.24
C PRO A 344 -8.48 -3.69 9.30
N ALA A 345 -9.21 -3.76 8.20
CA ALA A 345 -10.55 -4.36 8.21
C ALA A 345 -10.50 -5.85 8.59
N LEU A 346 -9.47 -6.58 8.15
CA LEU A 346 -9.28 -7.99 8.49
C LEU A 346 -8.99 -8.18 9.98
N VAL A 347 -8.04 -7.45 10.55
CA VAL A 347 -7.70 -7.60 11.97
C VAL A 347 -8.83 -7.09 12.88
N ASN A 348 -9.63 -6.12 12.43
CA ASN A 348 -10.83 -5.68 13.11
C ASN A 348 -11.91 -6.78 13.12
N ALA A 349 -12.10 -7.50 12.00
CA ALA A 349 -13.00 -8.65 11.93
C ALA A 349 -12.55 -9.80 12.84
N ILE A 350 -11.25 -10.09 12.87
CA ILE A 350 -10.67 -11.10 13.77
C ILE A 350 -10.91 -10.72 15.24
N ALA A 351 -10.67 -9.45 15.58
CA ALA A 351 -10.89 -8.97 16.94
C ALA A 351 -12.37 -9.00 17.36
N ALA A 352 -13.30 -8.71 16.44
CA ALA A 352 -14.73 -8.83 16.68
C ALA A 352 -15.17 -10.28 16.88
N THR A 353 -14.51 -11.23 16.21
CA THR A 353 -14.79 -12.66 16.28
C THR A 353 -14.22 -13.30 17.54
N THR A 354 -12.94 -13.03 17.83
CA THR A 354 -12.15 -13.78 18.82
C THR A 354 -11.89 -13.01 20.11
N GLY A 355 -12.08 -11.69 20.10
CA GLY A 355 -11.65 -10.80 21.18
C GLY A 355 -10.15 -10.49 21.17
N HIS A 356 -9.34 -11.20 20.36
CA HIS A 356 -7.90 -11.00 20.27
C HIS A 356 -7.54 -9.91 19.25
N ARG A 357 -6.72 -8.93 19.67
CA ARG A 357 -6.27 -7.83 18.83
C ARG A 357 -4.90 -8.13 18.21
N ILE A 358 -4.85 -8.26 16.91
CA ILE A 358 -3.60 -8.42 16.15
C ILE A 358 -3.01 -7.03 15.89
N ARG A 359 -1.71 -6.88 16.18
CA ARG A 359 -0.95 -5.63 16.01
C ARG A 359 0.33 -5.83 15.20
N GLU A 360 0.52 -6.99 14.63
CA GLU A 360 1.69 -7.35 13.82
C GLU A 360 1.25 -8.01 12.53
N LEU A 361 1.92 -7.69 11.43
CA LEU A 361 1.72 -8.28 10.11
C LEU A 361 3.04 -8.93 9.63
N PRO A 362 2.95 -10.01 8.83
CA PRO A 362 1.72 -10.68 8.43
C PRO A 362 1.05 -11.39 9.59
N ILE A 363 -0.24 -11.69 9.42
CA ILE A 363 -1.04 -12.36 10.45
C ILE A 363 -0.52 -13.78 10.65
N LYS A 364 0.10 -14.04 11.81
CA LYS A 364 0.52 -15.39 12.22
C LYS A 364 -0.63 -16.06 12.96
N VAL A 365 -1.13 -17.18 12.41
CA VAL A 365 -2.29 -17.96 12.91
C VAL A 365 -1.79 -19.23 13.54
#